data_c2cff743e9bf582851d1a1ea240cd9f1
#
_entry.id   c2cff743e9bf582851d1a1ea240cd9f1
#
_cell.length_a   1.000
_cell.length_b   1.000
_cell.length_c   1.000
_cell.angle_alpha   90.00
_cell.angle_beta   90.00
_cell.angle_gamma   90.00
#
_symmetry.space_group_name_H-M   'P 1'
#
loop_
_entity.id
_entity.type
_entity.pdbx_description
1 polymer ?
#
loop_
_entity_poly.entity_id
_entity_poly.type
_entity_poly.pdbx_seq_one_letter_code
_entity_poly.pdbx_strand_id
1 'polypeptide(L)'
;MLPRAPEAGSARERRLTIARRIAVAAWVVVVVYRTATTGFAFNRELLLLYICTGLIAASIGQGRRMLYVIRDWLPFAPVLVAYDFSRGAATLIGRPTMWHWQVDADRWLFFGNVPTVWLQERLKLPHPPWWEIVISSVYMSFFILPYVVAAVLWLRDRNEWKAFVRVFVGLSFVALVIYAILPAAPPWAAARCTARDVVGGPAGPACMFRPARGVPDGGLLGAMQTSRDGANNWVERIVTRGWGNLNLHTASALVDQGQASVNLVAAIPSLHAGLTVAVAAFLWTRVARKWRPFLASYVLIMAFTLVYTAEHFVVDILLGWLLAAVVLLVIRCFESWRRRDGRA
;
A
#
# COMPACT_ATOMS: atom_id res chain seq x y z
N MET A 1 -7.71 -12.55 63.68
CA MET A 1 -7.50 -12.71 62.22
C MET A 1 -6.60 -11.59 61.77
N LEU A 2 -5.33 -11.86 61.52
CA LEU A 2 -4.39 -10.89 60.99
C LEU A 2 -4.64 -10.76 59.47
N PRO A 3 -4.63 -9.54 58.87
CA PRO A 3 -4.76 -9.38 57.43
C PRO A 3 -3.56 -10.03 56.73
N ARG A 4 -3.82 -10.93 55.78
CA ARG A 4 -2.79 -11.53 54.92
C ARG A 4 -2.05 -10.40 54.20
N ALA A 5 -0.73 -10.37 54.31
CA ALA A 5 0.14 -9.49 53.56
C ALA A 5 -0.16 -9.67 52.07
N PRO A 6 -0.21 -8.60 51.25
CA PRO A 6 -0.42 -8.71 49.80
C PRO A 6 0.70 -9.56 49.21
N GLU A 7 0.31 -10.63 48.54
CA GLU A 7 1.26 -11.59 47.92
C GLU A 7 2.25 -10.84 47.01
N ALA A 8 3.53 -11.06 47.23
CA ALA A 8 4.62 -10.39 46.48
C ALA A 8 4.48 -10.51 44.95
N GLY A 9 3.73 -11.51 44.46
CA GLY A 9 3.35 -11.71 43.06
C GLY A 9 2.44 -10.57 42.54
N SER A 10 1.44 -10.14 43.30
CA SER A 10 0.49 -9.11 42.88
C SER A 10 1.14 -7.72 42.75
N ALA A 11 2.07 -7.37 43.64
CA ALA A 11 2.78 -6.10 43.57
C ALA A 11 3.75 -6.03 42.38
N ARG A 12 4.44 -7.13 42.06
CA ARG A 12 5.33 -7.24 40.90
C ARG A 12 4.52 -7.14 39.59
N GLU A 13 3.42 -7.85 39.47
CA GLU A 13 2.54 -7.81 38.29
C GLU A 13 1.96 -6.42 38.04
N ARG A 14 1.55 -5.74 39.11
CA ARG A 14 1.08 -4.35 39.05
C ARG A 14 2.17 -3.41 38.55
N ARG A 15 3.42 -3.52 39.06
CA ARG A 15 4.57 -2.71 38.60
C ARG A 15 4.85 -2.96 37.11
N LEU A 16 4.87 -4.20 36.67
CA LEU A 16 5.10 -4.55 35.26
C LEU A 16 3.98 -4.05 34.35
N THR A 17 2.73 -4.07 34.80
CA THR A 17 1.59 -3.51 34.06
C THR A 17 1.70 -1.99 33.93
N ILE A 18 2.11 -1.30 34.99
CA ILE A 18 2.35 0.16 34.96
C ILE A 18 3.52 0.47 34.01
N ALA A 19 4.64 -0.24 34.15
CA ALA A 19 5.81 -0.06 33.29
C ALA A 19 5.46 -0.25 31.80
N ARG A 20 4.66 -1.28 31.48
CA ARG A 20 4.15 -1.51 30.12
C ARG A 20 3.31 -0.35 29.59
N ARG A 21 2.36 0.16 30.41
CA ARG A 21 1.53 1.31 30.02
C ARG A 21 2.34 2.57 29.78
N ILE A 22 3.33 2.84 30.64
CA ILE A 22 4.26 3.97 30.49
C ILE A 22 5.08 3.81 29.21
N ALA A 23 5.64 2.62 28.98
CA ALA A 23 6.46 2.37 27.78
C ALA A 23 5.66 2.51 26.50
N VAL A 24 4.41 2.02 26.45
CA VAL A 24 3.52 2.20 25.29
C VAL A 24 3.17 3.67 25.10
N ALA A 25 2.82 4.39 26.19
CA ALA A 25 2.52 5.82 26.12
C ALA A 25 3.75 6.63 25.61
N ALA A 26 4.93 6.36 26.15
CA ALA A 26 6.18 7.00 25.71
C ALA A 26 6.46 6.69 24.22
N TRP A 27 6.27 5.45 23.80
CA TRP A 27 6.41 5.04 22.41
C TRP A 27 5.42 5.81 21.50
N VAL A 28 4.16 5.92 21.87
CA VAL A 28 3.16 6.70 21.12
C VAL A 28 3.59 8.15 21.01
N VAL A 29 4.03 8.78 22.11
CA VAL A 29 4.51 10.17 22.12
C VAL A 29 5.69 10.34 21.15
N VAL A 30 6.67 9.44 21.19
CA VAL A 30 7.84 9.48 20.29
C VAL A 30 7.41 9.35 18.83
N VAL A 31 6.54 8.38 18.50
CA VAL A 31 6.06 8.19 17.12
C VAL A 31 5.26 9.40 16.64
N VAL A 32 4.36 9.95 17.46
CA VAL A 32 3.60 11.16 17.12
C VAL A 32 4.52 12.36 16.94
N TYR A 33 5.45 12.59 17.86
CA TYR A 33 6.43 13.67 17.74
C TYR A 33 7.29 13.57 16.47
N ARG A 34 7.82 12.36 16.19
CA ARG A 34 8.60 12.11 14.97
C ARG A 34 7.75 12.33 13.72
N THR A 35 6.52 11.83 13.72
CA THR A 35 5.59 12.04 12.57
C THR A 35 5.27 13.52 12.36
N ALA A 36 5.08 14.27 13.44
CA ALA A 36 4.79 15.71 13.36
C ALA A 36 6.00 16.56 12.90
N THR A 37 7.23 16.15 13.28
CA THR A 37 8.43 16.93 12.98
C THR A 37 9.15 16.51 11.71
N THR A 38 9.15 15.21 11.36
CA THR A 38 9.88 14.66 10.21
C THR A 38 8.98 14.04 9.15
N GLY A 39 7.63 14.07 9.34
CA GLY A 39 6.67 13.45 8.44
C GLY A 39 6.46 11.95 8.72
N PHE A 40 5.59 11.35 7.93
CA PHE A 40 5.28 9.91 8.04
C PHE A 40 6.50 9.05 7.69
N ALA A 41 6.63 7.92 8.37
CA ALA A 41 7.63 6.91 8.09
C ALA A 41 7.22 6.11 6.83
N PHE A 42 7.60 6.55 5.64
CA PHE A 42 7.40 5.80 4.40
C PHE A 42 8.50 4.78 4.14
N ASN A 43 9.64 4.96 4.81
CA ASN A 43 10.70 3.98 4.82
C ASN A 43 10.23 2.74 5.61
N ARG A 44 10.21 1.58 4.94
CA ARG A 44 9.74 0.32 5.52
C ARG A 44 10.58 -0.13 6.71
N GLU A 45 11.86 0.17 6.70
CA GLU A 45 12.79 -0.15 7.79
C GLU A 45 12.42 0.63 9.05
N LEU A 46 12.14 1.93 8.89
CA LEU A 46 11.69 2.78 10.00
C LEU A 46 10.31 2.37 10.50
N LEU A 47 9.39 2.02 9.59
CA LEU A 47 8.08 1.49 9.96
C LEU A 47 8.20 0.17 10.74
N LEU A 48 9.07 -0.74 10.27
CA LEU A 48 9.36 -2.00 10.98
C LEU A 48 9.97 -1.73 12.34
N LEU A 49 10.92 -0.78 12.45
CA LEU A 49 11.51 -0.37 13.72
C LEU A 49 10.45 0.14 14.70
N TYR A 50 9.52 0.99 14.24
CA TYR A 50 8.42 1.48 15.08
C TYR A 50 7.53 0.33 15.54
N ILE A 51 7.17 -0.60 14.64
CA ILE A 51 6.35 -1.75 15.00
C ILE A 51 7.07 -2.64 16.02
N CYS A 52 8.32 -3.01 15.77
CA CYS A 52 9.09 -3.87 16.67
C CYS A 52 9.25 -3.24 18.06
N THR A 53 9.61 -1.96 18.13
CA THR A 53 9.76 -1.24 19.40
C THR A 53 8.43 -1.10 20.14
N GLY A 54 7.33 -0.84 19.43
CA GLY A 54 5.97 -0.79 20.00
C GLY A 54 5.52 -2.15 20.53
N LEU A 55 5.78 -3.22 19.79
CA LEU A 55 5.46 -4.59 20.23
C LEU A 55 6.31 -5.01 21.42
N ILE A 56 7.59 -4.62 21.49
CA ILE A 56 8.45 -4.83 22.65
C ILE A 56 7.87 -4.10 23.85
N ALA A 57 7.53 -2.81 23.72
CA ALA A 57 6.92 -2.02 24.78
C ALA A 57 5.60 -2.65 25.28
N ALA A 58 4.74 -3.10 24.36
CA ALA A 58 3.47 -3.78 24.69
C ALA A 58 3.67 -5.17 25.33
N SER A 59 4.86 -5.77 25.19
CA SER A 59 5.17 -7.11 25.70
C SER A 59 5.93 -7.10 27.03
N ILE A 60 6.22 -5.94 27.60
CA ILE A 60 6.89 -5.80 28.91
C ILE A 60 6.10 -6.56 29.97
N GLY A 61 6.81 -7.41 30.72
CA GLY A 61 6.21 -8.23 31.77
C GLY A 61 5.46 -9.47 31.31
N GLN A 62 5.47 -9.78 30.00
CA GLN A 62 4.79 -10.96 29.45
C GLN A 62 5.77 -12.12 29.16
N GLY A 63 6.85 -12.27 29.92
CA GLY A 63 7.79 -13.37 29.86
C GLY A 63 8.46 -13.47 28.46
N ARG A 64 8.43 -14.69 27.86
CA ARG A 64 9.07 -14.96 26.57
C ARG A 64 8.45 -14.20 25.38
N ARG A 65 7.31 -13.50 25.55
CA ARG A 65 6.65 -12.81 24.45
C ARG A 65 7.53 -11.75 23.80
N MET A 66 8.36 -11.07 24.58
CA MET A 66 9.32 -10.09 24.06
C MET A 66 10.36 -10.73 23.14
N LEU A 67 10.83 -11.96 23.44
CA LEU A 67 11.73 -12.73 22.56
C LEU A 67 11.01 -13.16 21.26
N TYR A 68 9.70 -13.41 21.33
CA TYR A 68 8.93 -13.74 20.14
C TYR A 68 8.77 -12.55 19.18
N VAL A 69 8.83 -11.30 19.65
CA VAL A 69 8.90 -10.15 18.75
C VAL A 69 10.11 -10.28 17.84
N ILE A 70 11.30 -10.46 18.45
CA ILE A 70 12.54 -10.57 17.68
C ILE A 70 12.48 -11.78 16.74
N ARG A 71 12.10 -12.96 17.24
CA ARG A 71 12.03 -14.18 16.45
C ARG A 71 11.07 -14.11 15.27
N ASP A 72 9.92 -13.44 15.43
CA ASP A 72 8.86 -13.43 14.42
C ASP A 72 9.01 -12.26 13.44
N TRP A 73 9.45 -11.10 13.91
CA TRP A 73 9.55 -9.87 13.11
C TRP A 73 10.94 -9.63 12.51
N LEU A 74 12.02 -10.13 13.15
CA LEU A 74 13.36 -10.01 12.58
C LEU A 74 13.48 -10.67 11.19
N PRO A 75 12.92 -11.88 10.96
CA PRO A 75 12.93 -12.46 9.60
C PRO A 75 12.16 -11.65 8.57
N PHE A 76 11.29 -10.72 8.99
CA PHE A 76 10.57 -9.82 8.10
C PHE A 76 11.48 -8.75 7.49
N ALA A 77 12.50 -8.30 8.22
CA ALA A 77 13.43 -7.29 7.74
C ALA A 77 14.17 -7.72 6.46
N PRO A 78 14.85 -8.89 6.39
CA PRO A 78 15.47 -9.35 5.15
C PRO A 78 14.47 -9.59 4.02
N VAL A 79 13.22 -9.99 4.33
CA VAL A 79 12.15 -10.12 3.33
C VAL A 79 11.81 -8.76 2.71
N LEU A 80 11.70 -7.70 3.52
CA LEU A 80 11.44 -6.34 3.03
C LEU A 80 12.63 -5.79 2.23
N VAL A 81 13.86 -6.00 2.72
CA VAL A 81 15.08 -5.62 2.00
C VAL A 81 15.19 -6.36 0.66
N ALA A 82 14.92 -7.67 0.64
CA ALA A 82 14.89 -8.46 -0.59
C ALA A 82 13.82 -7.95 -1.56
N TYR A 83 12.65 -7.55 -1.02
CA TYR A 83 11.60 -6.93 -1.82
C TYR A 83 12.07 -5.62 -2.45
N ASP A 84 12.67 -4.70 -1.69
CA ASP A 84 13.11 -3.41 -2.21
C ASP A 84 14.29 -3.56 -3.20
N PHE A 85 15.21 -4.48 -2.94
CA PHE A 85 16.28 -4.83 -3.87
C PHE A 85 15.73 -5.42 -5.19
N SER A 86 14.76 -6.34 -5.11
CA SER A 86 14.14 -6.97 -6.28
C SER A 86 13.39 -5.97 -7.16
N ARG A 87 12.84 -4.90 -6.57
CA ARG A 87 12.20 -3.82 -7.33
C ARG A 87 13.19 -3.10 -8.25
N GLY A 88 14.42 -2.84 -7.77
CA GLY A 88 15.50 -2.30 -8.59
C GLY A 88 16.01 -3.30 -9.63
N ALA A 89 16.06 -4.59 -9.28
CA ALA A 89 16.53 -5.64 -10.17
C ALA A 89 15.62 -5.88 -11.39
N ALA A 90 14.34 -5.55 -11.30
CA ALA A 90 13.41 -5.69 -12.42
C ALA A 90 13.85 -4.90 -13.66
N THR A 91 14.48 -3.74 -13.47
CA THR A 91 15.01 -2.92 -14.57
C THR A 91 16.24 -3.54 -15.22
N LEU A 92 16.99 -4.41 -14.52
CA LEU A 92 18.19 -5.08 -15.05
C LEU A 92 17.85 -6.22 -16.01
N ILE A 93 16.62 -6.75 -15.97
CA ILE A 93 16.19 -7.85 -16.86
C ILE A 93 15.99 -7.34 -18.30
N GLY A 94 15.85 -6.03 -18.50
CA GLY A 94 15.79 -5.41 -19.81
C GLY A 94 14.56 -5.76 -20.65
N ARG A 95 13.46 -6.18 -20.02
CA ARG A 95 12.20 -6.45 -20.72
C ARG A 95 11.60 -5.13 -21.23
N PRO A 96 11.05 -5.11 -22.44
CA PRO A 96 10.35 -3.94 -22.94
C PRO A 96 9.12 -3.65 -22.09
N THR A 97 8.96 -2.38 -21.72
CA THR A 97 7.80 -1.89 -20.94
C THR A 97 6.56 -1.84 -21.82
N MET A 98 5.47 -2.34 -21.31
CA MET A 98 4.15 -2.22 -21.94
C MET A 98 3.61 -0.79 -21.73
N TRP A 99 3.40 -0.06 -22.83
CA TRP A 99 2.89 1.32 -22.83
C TRP A 99 1.48 1.43 -23.35
N HIS A 100 1.09 0.57 -24.29
CA HIS A 100 -0.18 0.65 -25.00
C HIS A 100 -1.23 -0.31 -24.44
N TRP A 101 -0.83 -1.50 -24.03
CA TRP A 101 -1.75 -2.59 -23.70
C TRP A 101 -2.81 -2.20 -22.65
N GLN A 102 -2.41 -1.51 -21.57
CA GLN A 102 -3.35 -1.12 -20.51
C GLN A 102 -4.33 -0.04 -20.98
N VAL A 103 -3.83 0.91 -21.78
CA VAL A 103 -4.66 1.98 -22.36
C VAL A 103 -5.73 1.36 -23.27
N ASP A 104 -5.30 0.41 -24.12
CA ASP A 104 -6.20 -0.26 -25.06
C ASP A 104 -7.19 -1.18 -24.33
N ALA A 105 -6.75 -1.87 -23.27
CA ALA A 105 -7.61 -2.68 -22.43
C ALA A 105 -8.69 -1.85 -21.71
N ASP A 106 -8.31 -0.72 -21.12
CA ASP A 106 -9.27 0.19 -20.48
C ASP A 106 -10.23 0.79 -21.52
N ARG A 107 -9.75 1.20 -22.70
CA ARG A 107 -10.61 1.66 -23.80
C ARG A 107 -11.61 0.60 -24.22
N TRP A 108 -11.17 -0.65 -24.34
CA TRP A 108 -12.06 -1.74 -24.69
C TRP A 108 -13.11 -1.98 -23.60
N LEU A 109 -12.72 -1.99 -22.33
CA LEU A 109 -13.61 -2.19 -21.19
C LEU A 109 -14.65 -1.06 -21.04
N PHE A 110 -14.28 0.18 -21.43
CA PHE A 110 -15.10 1.38 -21.22
C PHE A 110 -15.53 2.06 -22.53
N PHE A 111 -15.73 1.24 -23.60
CA PHE A 111 -16.33 1.69 -24.86
C PHE A 111 -15.61 2.89 -25.50
N GLY A 112 -14.28 2.83 -25.55
CA GLY A 112 -13.43 3.87 -26.13
C GLY A 112 -12.93 4.93 -25.15
N ASN A 113 -13.41 4.95 -23.91
CA ASN A 113 -12.97 5.90 -22.89
C ASN A 113 -11.83 5.33 -22.06
N VAL A 114 -10.95 6.22 -21.58
CA VAL A 114 -9.97 5.92 -20.54
C VAL A 114 -10.51 6.44 -19.21
N PRO A 115 -10.82 5.58 -18.23
CA PRO A 115 -11.46 5.99 -16.98
C PRO A 115 -10.73 7.10 -16.21
N THR A 116 -9.40 7.09 -16.22
CA THR A 116 -8.58 8.15 -15.59
C THR A 116 -8.85 9.51 -16.23
N VAL A 117 -8.90 9.58 -17.57
CA VAL A 117 -9.22 10.81 -18.31
C VAL A 117 -10.63 11.26 -17.96
N TRP A 118 -11.60 10.35 -18.08
CA TRP A 118 -13.01 10.60 -17.82
C TRP A 118 -13.29 11.12 -16.40
N LEU A 119 -12.61 10.56 -15.40
CA LEU A 119 -12.75 10.99 -14.01
C LEU A 119 -12.12 12.37 -13.77
N GLN A 120 -10.92 12.62 -14.29
CA GLN A 120 -10.26 13.90 -14.10
C GLN A 120 -10.97 15.04 -14.85
N GLU A 121 -11.52 14.80 -16.03
CA GLU A 121 -12.36 15.77 -16.75
C GLU A 121 -13.53 16.28 -15.91
N ARG A 122 -14.17 15.39 -15.14
CA ARG A 122 -15.40 15.67 -14.40
C ARG A 122 -15.21 16.06 -12.96
N LEU A 123 -14.18 15.55 -12.32
CA LEU A 123 -14.02 15.67 -10.86
C LEU A 123 -12.86 16.55 -10.43
N LYS A 124 -11.83 16.69 -11.28
CA LYS A 124 -10.68 17.52 -10.95
C LYS A 124 -11.06 18.99 -10.96
N LEU A 125 -10.86 19.66 -9.82
CA LEU A 125 -11.09 21.11 -9.65
C LEU A 125 -9.74 21.87 -9.66
N PRO A 126 -9.74 23.20 -9.87
CA PRO A 126 -8.53 24.03 -9.79
C PRO A 126 -7.83 23.90 -8.43
N HIS A 127 -8.64 23.88 -7.36
CA HIS A 127 -8.18 23.65 -5.99
C HIS A 127 -8.68 22.30 -5.50
N PRO A 128 -7.87 21.55 -4.72
CA PRO A 128 -8.28 20.24 -4.23
C PRO A 128 -9.52 20.36 -3.33
N PRO A 129 -10.63 19.67 -3.65
CA PRO A 129 -11.81 19.63 -2.78
C PRO A 129 -11.51 18.81 -1.52
N TRP A 130 -12.31 19.01 -0.47
CA TRP A 130 -12.12 18.35 0.82
C TRP A 130 -12.05 16.81 0.74
N TRP A 131 -12.79 16.20 -0.18
CA TRP A 131 -12.80 14.75 -0.34
C TRP A 131 -11.48 14.19 -0.89
N GLU A 132 -10.65 15.01 -1.54
CA GLU A 132 -9.30 14.58 -1.93
C GLU A 132 -8.39 14.34 -0.73
N ILE A 133 -8.70 14.89 0.45
CA ILE A 133 -8.03 14.53 1.72
C ILE A 133 -8.26 13.04 2.01
N VAL A 134 -9.49 12.57 1.82
CA VAL A 134 -9.84 11.16 2.00
C VAL A 134 -9.11 10.30 0.97
N ILE A 135 -9.10 10.70 -0.29
CA ILE A 135 -8.41 10.00 -1.39
C ILE A 135 -6.91 9.86 -1.08
N SER A 136 -6.23 10.94 -0.74
CA SER A 136 -4.81 10.92 -0.39
C SER A 136 -4.54 10.04 0.84
N SER A 137 -5.42 10.08 1.84
CA SER A 137 -5.29 9.29 3.06
C SER A 137 -5.55 7.79 2.81
N VAL A 138 -6.51 7.45 1.95
CA VAL A 138 -6.77 6.06 1.54
C VAL A 138 -5.59 5.50 0.78
N TYR A 139 -5.01 6.25 -0.15
CA TYR A 139 -3.79 5.84 -0.84
C TYR A 139 -2.66 5.54 0.16
N MET A 140 -2.45 6.44 1.11
CA MET A 140 -1.40 6.28 2.13
C MET A 140 -1.63 5.11 3.07
N SER A 141 -2.89 4.75 3.30
CA SER A 141 -3.22 3.62 4.16
C SER A 141 -2.62 2.30 3.65
N PHE A 142 -2.39 2.15 2.34
CA PHE A 142 -1.69 1.00 1.76
C PHE A 142 -0.31 0.75 2.40
N PHE A 143 0.43 1.80 2.70
CA PHE A 143 1.78 1.68 3.27
C PHE A 143 1.78 1.36 4.76
N ILE A 144 0.68 1.58 5.47
CA ILE A 144 0.60 1.48 6.94
C ILE A 144 -0.32 0.35 7.39
N LEU A 145 -1.52 0.25 6.79
CA LEU A 145 -2.58 -0.62 7.26
C LEU A 145 -2.20 -2.12 7.33
N PRO A 146 -1.54 -2.70 6.32
CA PRO A 146 -1.15 -4.12 6.39
C PRO A 146 -0.24 -4.43 7.59
N TYR A 147 0.65 -3.51 7.93
CA TYR A 147 1.56 -3.67 9.08
C TYR A 147 0.84 -3.48 10.41
N VAL A 148 -0.11 -2.53 10.49
CA VAL A 148 -0.96 -2.36 11.67
C VAL A 148 -1.81 -3.61 11.89
N VAL A 149 -2.43 -4.15 10.84
CA VAL A 149 -3.19 -5.40 10.90
C VAL A 149 -2.29 -6.55 11.36
N ALA A 150 -1.09 -6.68 10.80
CA ALA A 150 -0.12 -7.68 11.23
C ALA A 150 0.24 -7.52 12.72
N ALA A 151 0.50 -6.31 13.20
CA ALA A 151 0.84 -6.05 14.60
C ALA A 151 -0.34 -6.41 15.54
N VAL A 152 -1.56 -6.02 15.19
CA VAL A 152 -2.77 -6.34 15.97
C VAL A 152 -3.01 -7.85 16.01
N LEU A 153 -2.88 -8.55 14.89
CA LEU A 153 -3.01 -10.00 14.83
C LEU A 153 -1.93 -10.68 15.68
N TRP A 154 -0.67 -10.23 15.61
CA TRP A 154 0.40 -10.78 16.44
C TRP A 154 0.13 -10.64 17.94
N LEU A 155 -0.45 -9.49 18.34
CA LEU A 155 -0.82 -9.26 19.74
C LEU A 155 -1.99 -10.16 20.20
N ARG A 156 -2.92 -10.51 19.30
CA ARG A 156 -4.13 -11.28 19.61
C ARG A 156 -3.92 -12.79 19.43
N ASP A 157 -3.47 -13.19 18.25
CA ASP A 157 -3.27 -14.59 17.87
C ASP A 157 -2.12 -14.75 16.86
N ARG A 158 -1.02 -15.38 17.30
CA ARG A 158 0.15 -15.61 16.46
C ARG A 158 -0.13 -16.53 15.26
N ASN A 159 -1.10 -17.42 15.33
CA ASN A 159 -1.41 -18.31 14.21
C ASN A 159 -2.13 -17.53 13.11
N GLU A 160 -3.06 -16.66 13.50
CA GLU A 160 -3.71 -15.72 12.57
C GLU A 160 -2.69 -14.74 11.96
N TRP A 161 -1.76 -14.24 12.77
CA TRP A 161 -0.65 -13.44 12.27
C TRP A 161 0.18 -14.19 11.22
N LYS A 162 0.58 -15.43 11.47
CA LYS A 162 1.34 -16.23 10.50
C LYS A 162 0.55 -16.47 9.20
N ALA A 163 -0.76 -16.71 9.30
CA ALA A 163 -1.61 -16.87 8.13
C ALA A 163 -1.67 -15.56 7.31
N PHE A 164 -1.85 -14.42 7.98
CA PHE A 164 -1.86 -13.11 7.32
C PHE A 164 -0.53 -12.79 6.64
N VAL A 165 0.59 -13.02 7.35
CA VAL A 165 1.94 -12.76 6.82
C VAL A 165 2.23 -13.60 5.59
N ARG A 166 1.82 -14.88 5.56
CA ARG A 166 1.97 -15.71 4.36
C ARG A 166 1.24 -15.13 3.15
N VAL A 167 0.03 -14.59 3.35
CA VAL A 167 -0.73 -13.93 2.29
C VAL A 167 -0.03 -12.65 1.84
N PHE A 168 0.37 -11.81 2.80
CA PHE A 168 1.04 -10.53 2.52
C PHE A 168 2.35 -10.71 1.75
N VAL A 169 3.22 -11.59 2.25
CA VAL A 169 4.53 -11.88 1.63
C VAL A 169 4.35 -12.58 0.29
N GLY A 170 3.50 -13.61 0.25
CA GLY A 170 3.23 -14.36 -0.98
C GLY A 170 2.72 -13.46 -2.10
N LEU A 171 1.73 -12.62 -1.82
CA LEU A 171 1.18 -11.67 -2.79
C LEU A 171 2.24 -10.67 -3.26
N SER A 172 3.03 -10.13 -2.32
CA SER A 172 4.07 -9.15 -2.63
C SER A 172 5.15 -9.73 -3.55
N PHE A 173 5.64 -10.94 -3.26
CA PHE A 173 6.69 -11.56 -4.09
C PHE A 173 6.19 -12.05 -5.44
N VAL A 174 4.97 -12.59 -5.52
CA VAL A 174 4.40 -12.96 -6.83
C VAL A 174 4.20 -11.71 -7.69
N ALA A 175 3.73 -10.61 -7.12
CA ALA A 175 3.63 -9.34 -7.84
C ALA A 175 5.00 -8.85 -8.33
N LEU A 176 6.06 -8.97 -7.52
CA LEU A 176 7.43 -8.61 -7.94
C LEU A 176 7.92 -9.43 -9.14
N VAL A 177 7.68 -10.73 -9.13
CA VAL A 177 8.02 -11.59 -10.26
C VAL A 177 7.30 -11.13 -11.54
N ILE A 178 6.02 -10.77 -11.40
CA ILE A 178 5.24 -10.27 -12.53
C ILE A 178 5.78 -8.92 -13.00
N TYR A 179 6.14 -7.99 -12.11
CA TYR A 179 6.75 -6.70 -12.48
C TYR A 179 8.07 -6.86 -13.25
N ALA A 180 8.85 -7.88 -12.90
CA ALA A 180 10.10 -8.18 -13.58
C ALA A 180 9.88 -8.75 -14.98
N ILE A 181 8.81 -9.53 -15.19
CA ILE A 181 8.49 -10.19 -16.46
C ILE A 181 7.65 -9.29 -17.37
N LEU A 182 6.72 -8.52 -16.79
CA LEU A 182 5.75 -7.68 -17.47
C LEU A 182 5.80 -6.24 -16.93
N PRO A 183 6.90 -5.50 -17.13
CA PRO A 183 6.96 -4.11 -16.75
C PRO A 183 5.92 -3.30 -17.54
N ALA A 184 5.20 -2.41 -16.86
CA ALA A 184 4.05 -1.71 -17.42
C ALA A 184 3.98 -0.28 -16.93
N ALA A 185 3.69 0.67 -17.81
CA ALA A 185 3.64 2.09 -17.49
C ALA A 185 2.31 2.48 -16.84
N PRO A 186 2.33 3.30 -15.76
CA PRO A 186 1.12 3.81 -15.14
C PRO A 186 0.46 4.95 -15.96
N PRO A 187 -0.82 5.27 -15.71
CA PRO A 187 -1.54 6.31 -16.45
C PRO A 187 -0.86 7.68 -16.45
N TRP A 188 -0.29 8.10 -15.32
CA TRP A 188 0.41 9.40 -15.25
C TRP A 188 1.65 9.46 -16.17
N ALA A 189 2.31 8.33 -16.41
CA ALA A 189 3.44 8.26 -17.34
C ALA A 189 2.94 8.23 -18.78
N ALA A 190 1.92 7.44 -19.07
CA ALA A 190 1.29 7.37 -20.38
C ALA A 190 0.73 8.73 -20.85
N ALA A 191 0.22 9.56 -19.91
CA ALA A 191 -0.25 10.91 -20.20
C ALA A 191 0.87 11.88 -20.62
N ARG A 192 2.13 11.57 -20.27
CA ARG A 192 3.30 12.42 -20.55
C ARG A 192 4.11 12.00 -21.78
N CYS A 193 3.85 10.81 -22.30
CA CYS A 193 4.63 10.21 -23.36
C CYS A 193 3.79 10.03 -24.63
N THR A 194 4.37 10.39 -25.78
CA THR A 194 3.77 10.13 -27.09
C THR A 194 4.15 8.73 -27.58
N ALA A 195 3.47 8.24 -28.61
CA ALA A 195 3.81 6.96 -29.23
C ALA A 195 5.27 6.90 -29.72
N ARG A 196 5.83 8.03 -30.16
CA ARG A 196 7.23 8.13 -30.59
C ARG A 196 8.22 8.00 -29.43
N ASP A 197 7.89 8.56 -28.27
CA ASP A 197 8.75 8.53 -27.07
C ASP A 197 8.93 7.11 -26.51
N VAL A 198 7.98 6.21 -26.78
CA VAL A 198 7.92 4.87 -26.19
C VAL A 198 8.21 3.73 -27.15
N VAL A 199 8.70 4.05 -28.34
CA VAL A 199 9.14 3.03 -29.32
C VAL A 199 10.20 2.13 -28.68
N GLY A 200 10.03 0.82 -28.83
CA GLY A 200 10.93 -0.18 -28.21
C GLY A 200 10.70 -0.46 -26.74
N GLY A 201 9.70 0.19 -26.12
CA GLY A 201 9.29 -0.10 -24.71
C GLY A 201 10.33 0.31 -23.66
N PRO A 202 10.85 1.55 -23.66
CA PRO A 202 11.83 1.98 -22.66
C PRO A 202 11.20 1.99 -21.25
N ALA A 203 11.99 1.65 -20.23
CA ALA A 203 11.52 1.62 -18.83
C ALA A 203 11.48 3.00 -18.14
N GLY A 204 12.23 3.97 -18.65
CA GLY A 204 12.32 5.32 -18.06
C GLY A 204 12.63 6.39 -19.10
N PRO A 205 11.79 6.56 -20.15
CA PRO A 205 12.03 7.58 -21.17
C PRO A 205 11.92 8.98 -20.58
N ALA A 206 12.66 9.93 -21.13
CA ALA A 206 12.71 11.32 -20.66
C ALA A 206 11.33 12.00 -20.59
N CYS A 207 10.37 11.55 -21.41
CA CYS A 207 8.99 12.07 -21.38
C CYS A 207 8.30 11.90 -20.03
N MET A 208 8.59 10.86 -19.27
CA MET A 208 7.98 10.64 -17.93
C MET A 208 8.26 11.80 -16.96
N PHE A 209 9.36 12.51 -17.16
CA PHE A 209 9.81 13.60 -16.30
C PHE A 209 9.43 15.00 -16.83
N ARG A 210 8.77 15.05 -18.01
CA ARG A 210 8.26 16.32 -18.57
C ARG A 210 7.03 16.81 -17.81
N PRO A 211 6.82 18.13 -17.74
CA PRO A 211 5.56 18.67 -17.26
C PRO A 211 4.39 18.19 -18.12
N ALA A 212 3.31 17.71 -17.51
CA ALA A 212 2.13 17.23 -18.23
C ALA A 212 1.52 18.27 -19.18
N ARG A 213 1.58 19.57 -18.82
CA ARG A 213 1.04 20.68 -19.61
C ARG A 213 1.68 20.86 -21.00
N GLY A 214 2.84 20.28 -21.23
CA GLY A 214 3.57 20.44 -22.50
C GLY A 214 3.42 19.25 -23.44
N VAL A 215 2.51 18.33 -23.16
CA VAL A 215 2.36 17.11 -23.97
C VAL A 215 1.25 17.31 -24.99
N PRO A 216 1.57 17.24 -26.31
CA PRO A 216 0.55 17.33 -27.34
C PRO A 216 -0.48 16.21 -27.15
N ASP A 217 -1.74 16.57 -27.31
CA ASP A 217 -2.88 15.63 -27.34
C ASP A 217 -2.99 14.65 -26.15
N GLY A 218 -2.42 14.99 -24.97
CA GLY A 218 -2.55 14.16 -23.76
C GLY A 218 -1.76 12.85 -23.81
N GLY A 219 -0.74 12.75 -24.64
CA GLY A 219 0.10 11.56 -24.77
C GLY A 219 -0.67 10.34 -25.26
N LEU A 220 -0.33 9.17 -24.70
CA LEU A 220 -0.98 7.91 -25.07
C LEU A 220 -2.45 7.81 -24.58
N LEU A 221 -2.84 8.59 -23.55
CA LEU A 221 -4.20 8.59 -23.04
C LEU A 221 -5.17 9.32 -23.95
N GLY A 222 -4.70 10.28 -24.74
CA GLY A 222 -5.49 11.22 -25.48
C GLY A 222 -5.80 12.49 -24.70
N ALA A 223 -6.19 13.54 -25.43
CA ALA A 223 -6.52 14.84 -24.85
C ALA A 223 -7.78 14.76 -23.98
N MET A 224 -7.77 15.52 -22.89
CA MET A 224 -9.00 15.85 -22.17
C MET A 224 -9.85 16.78 -23.03
N GLN A 225 -11.06 16.34 -23.36
CA GLN A 225 -11.98 17.12 -24.21
C GLN A 225 -12.67 18.23 -23.44
N THR A 226 -12.89 18.01 -22.14
CA THR A 226 -13.50 18.99 -21.23
C THR A 226 -12.71 19.07 -19.95
N SER A 227 -12.77 20.23 -19.30
CA SER A 227 -12.27 20.42 -17.95
C SER A 227 -13.22 21.32 -17.18
N ARG A 228 -13.24 21.20 -15.87
CA ARG A 228 -13.98 22.16 -15.05
C ARG A 228 -13.31 23.52 -15.11
N ASP A 229 -14.11 24.59 -15.01
CA ASP A 229 -13.64 25.98 -15.10
C ASP A 229 -12.43 26.24 -14.21
N GLY A 230 -11.33 26.65 -14.86
CA GLY A 230 -10.05 26.90 -14.19
C GLY A 230 -9.22 25.66 -13.86
N ALA A 231 -9.70 24.44 -14.12
CA ALA A 231 -8.90 23.23 -13.96
C ALA A 231 -8.01 22.98 -15.18
N ASN A 232 -6.87 22.35 -14.96
CA ASN A 232 -5.97 21.94 -16.03
C ASN A 232 -6.64 20.92 -16.95
N ASN A 233 -6.46 21.05 -18.25
CA ASN A 233 -7.03 20.19 -19.28
C ASN A 233 -6.12 19.00 -19.68
N TRP A 234 -5.30 18.53 -18.76
CA TRP A 234 -4.45 17.36 -18.91
C TRP A 234 -4.51 16.45 -17.68
N VAL A 235 -4.19 15.18 -17.87
CA VAL A 235 -4.12 14.21 -16.78
C VAL A 235 -2.91 14.51 -15.90
N GLU A 236 -3.16 14.57 -14.59
CA GLU A 236 -2.16 14.83 -13.57
C GLU A 236 -2.08 13.70 -12.56
N ARG A 237 -0.88 13.47 -12.05
CA ARG A 237 -0.69 12.65 -10.86
C ARG A 237 -1.03 13.48 -9.64
N ILE A 238 -2.18 13.18 -8.99
CA ILE A 238 -2.75 14.03 -7.94
C ILE A 238 -2.92 13.31 -6.60
N VAL A 239 -2.16 12.25 -6.38
CA VAL A 239 -2.33 11.36 -5.23
C VAL A 239 -2.14 12.03 -3.87
N THR A 240 -1.29 13.05 -3.78
CA THR A 240 -1.02 13.79 -2.54
C THR A 240 -1.68 15.17 -2.48
N ARG A 241 -2.36 15.57 -3.57
CA ARG A 241 -2.89 16.93 -3.73
C ARG A 241 -3.87 17.33 -2.62
N GLY A 242 -4.70 16.39 -2.14
CA GLY A 242 -5.65 16.64 -1.06
C GLY A 242 -5.00 17.06 0.26
N TRP A 243 -3.76 16.69 0.51
CA TRP A 243 -3.02 17.10 1.72
C TRP A 243 -2.57 18.55 1.71
N GLY A 244 -2.59 19.22 0.55
CA GLY A 244 -2.39 20.66 0.46
C GLY A 244 -3.39 21.44 1.32
N ASN A 245 -4.64 20.96 1.42
CA ASN A 245 -5.67 21.55 2.28
C ASN A 245 -5.37 21.49 3.78
N LEU A 246 -4.46 20.58 4.18
CA LEU A 246 -4.02 20.38 5.56
C LEU A 246 -2.63 20.97 5.83
N ASN A 247 -2.06 21.70 4.86
CA ASN A 247 -0.67 22.21 4.90
C ASN A 247 0.39 21.11 5.15
N LEU A 248 0.10 19.86 4.75
CA LEU A 248 1.01 18.71 4.91
C LEU A 248 2.00 18.62 3.73
N HIS A 249 2.59 19.73 3.33
CA HIS A 249 3.51 19.81 2.17
C HIS A 249 4.74 18.90 2.33
N THR A 250 5.28 18.79 3.54
CA THR A 250 6.41 17.90 3.82
C THR A 250 6.02 16.42 3.59
N ALA A 251 4.82 16.02 4.00
CA ALA A 251 4.33 14.66 3.78
C ALA A 251 4.14 14.37 2.28
N SER A 252 3.59 15.32 1.52
CA SER A 252 3.46 15.22 0.06
C SER A 252 4.83 15.06 -0.61
N ALA A 253 5.79 15.93 -0.27
CA ALA A 253 7.14 15.87 -0.84
C ALA A 253 7.85 14.54 -0.53
N LEU A 254 7.70 13.98 0.67
CA LEU A 254 8.28 12.70 1.04
C LEU A 254 7.66 11.53 0.24
N VAL A 255 6.35 11.56 -0.02
CA VAL A 255 5.69 10.57 -0.86
C VAL A 255 6.20 10.66 -2.29
N ASP A 256 6.23 11.86 -2.85
CA ASP A 256 6.67 12.09 -4.22
C ASP A 256 8.14 11.67 -4.40
N GLN A 257 9.01 12.00 -3.43
CA GLN A 257 10.42 11.60 -3.43
C GLN A 257 10.58 10.08 -3.24
N GLY A 258 9.82 9.48 -2.34
CA GLY A 258 9.82 8.03 -2.13
C GLY A 258 9.33 7.26 -3.36
N GLN A 259 8.37 7.81 -4.09
CA GLN A 259 7.86 7.22 -5.32
C GLN A 259 8.83 7.41 -6.51
N ALA A 260 9.59 8.49 -6.56
CA ALA A 260 10.59 8.72 -7.61
C ALA A 260 11.77 7.73 -7.55
N SER A 261 12.02 7.13 -6.38
CA SER A 261 13.11 6.15 -6.17
C SER A 261 12.72 4.70 -6.47
N VAL A 262 11.45 4.44 -6.85
CA VAL A 262 10.95 3.08 -7.09
C VAL A 262 10.85 2.75 -8.59
N ASN A 263 10.62 1.47 -8.90
CA ASN A 263 10.35 1.04 -10.27
C ASN A 263 9.09 1.75 -10.80
N LEU A 264 9.30 2.72 -11.70
CA LEU A 264 8.25 3.59 -12.22
C LEU A 264 7.31 2.87 -13.20
N VAL A 265 7.69 1.67 -13.65
CA VAL A 265 6.93 0.86 -14.62
C VAL A 265 6.41 -0.45 -14.01
N ALA A 266 6.08 -0.42 -12.72
CA ALA A 266 5.50 -1.53 -11.99
C ALA A 266 3.97 -1.36 -11.82
N ALA A 267 3.24 -1.15 -12.92
CA ALA A 267 1.80 -0.92 -12.86
C ALA A 267 0.99 -2.23 -12.79
N ILE A 268 1.41 -3.29 -13.48
CA ILE A 268 0.68 -4.57 -13.59
C ILE A 268 1.34 -5.68 -12.77
N PRO A 269 0.58 -6.38 -11.93
CA PRO A 269 -0.77 -6.06 -11.40
C PRO A 269 -0.70 -4.98 -10.31
N SER A 270 -1.78 -4.24 -10.06
CA SER A 270 -1.80 -3.26 -8.98
C SER A 270 -1.66 -3.93 -7.61
N LEU A 271 -0.51 -3.78 -6.98
CA LEU A 271 -0.29 -4.30 -5.62
C LEU A 271 -1.08 -3.50 -4.57
N HIS A 272 -1.35 -2.21 -4.82
CA HIS A 272 -2.24 -1.40 -3.99
C HIS A 272 -3.64 -2.03 -3.90
N ALA A 273 -4.22 -2.34 -5.05
CA ALA A 273 -5.53 -2.98 -5.12
C ALA A 273 -5.50 -4.42 -4.58
N GLY A 274 -4.46 -5.18 -4.93
CA GLY A 274 -4.30 -6.58 -4.50
C GLY A 274 -4.17 -6.72 -2.99
N LEU A 275 -3.29 -5.95 -2.34
CA LEU A 275 -3.14 -6.00 -0.88
C LEU A 275 -4.37 -5.46 -0.15
N THR A 276 -5.02 -4.42 -0.69
CA THR A 276 -6.24 -3.88 -0.09
C THR A 276 -7.36 -4.93 -0.04
N VAL A 277 -7.60 -5.63 -1.17
CA VAL A 277 -8.59 -6.71 -1.19
C VAL A 277 -8.15 -7.92 -0.36
N ALA A 278 -6.86 -8.25 -0.33
CA ALA A 278 -6.34 -9.34 0.49
C ALA A 278 -6.55 -9.06 1.99
N VAL A 279 -6.27 -7.84 2.47
CA VAL A 279 -6.57 -7.41 3.85
C VAL A 279 -8.06 -7.48 4.14
N ALA A 280 -8.89 -6.93 3.26
CA ALA A 280 -10.34 -6.94 3.43
C ALA A 280 -10.90 -8.37 3.45
N ALA A 281 -10.48 -9.24 2.53
CA ALA A 281 -10.90 -10.65 2.45
C ALA A 281 -10.41 -11.46 3.66
N PHE A 282 -9.19 -11.20 4.14
CA PHE A 282 -8.66 -11.84 5.34
C PHE A 282 -9.47 -11.46 6.58
N LEU A 283 -9.82 -10.19 6.71
CA LEU A 283 -10.62 -9.68 7.84
C LEU A 283 -12.11 -10.02 7.74
N TRP A 284 -12.64 -10.29 6.55
CA TRP A 284 -14.08 -10.47 6.29
C TRP A 284 -14.79 -11.46 7.20
N THR A 285 -14.12 -12.58 7.50
CA THR A 285 -14.64 -13.64 8.37
C THR A 285 -14.32 -13.41 9.85
N ARG A 286 -13.44 -12.45 10.16
CA ARG A 286 -12.89 -12.18 11.50
C ARG A 286 -13.52 -10.98 12.18
N VAL A 287 -14.26 -10.16 11.42
CA VAL A 287 -14.99 -9.00 11.95
C VAL A 287 -16.49 -9.28 12.03
N ALA A 288 -17.18 -8.57 12.90
CA ALA A 288 -18.64 -8.63 12.98
C ALA A 288 -19.26 -8.16 11.64
N ARG A 289 -20.41 -8.74 11.26
CA ARG A 289 -21.09 -8.46 9.96
C ARG A 289 -21.28 -6.97 9.69
N LYS A 290 -21.53 -6.16 10.72
CA LYS A 290 -21.70 -4.69 10.62
C LYS A 290 -20.48 -3.96 10.07
N TRP A 291 -19.27 -4.54 10.15
CA TRP A 291 -18.03 -3.94 9.66
C TRP A 291 -17.69 -4.33 8.20
N ARG A 292 -18.37 -5.34 7.66
CA ARG A 292 -18.13 -5.80 6.28
C ARG A 292 -18.38 -4.74 5.22
N PRO A 293 -19.43 -3.89 5.30
CA PRO A 293 -19.61 -2.79 4.35
C PRO A 293 -18.42 -1.82 4.34
N PHE A 294 -17.80 -1.54 5.51
CA PHE A 294 -16.61 -0.69 5.58
C PHE A 294 -15.40 -1.32 4.88
N LEU A 295 -15.21 -2.65 5.00
CA LEU A 295 -14.16 -3.36 4.28
C LEU A 295 -14.40 -3.31 2.75
N ALA A 296 -15.62 -3.51 2.31
CA ALA A 296 -15.99 -3.42 0.90
C ALA A 296 -15.81 -1.99 0.38
N SER A 297 -16.30 -0.99 1.11
CA SER A 297 -16.13 0.43 0.75
C SER A 297 -14.66 0.81 0.66
N TYR A 298 -13.83 0.33 1.58
CA TYR A 298 -12.38 0.60 1.54
C TYR A 298 -11.74 0.08 0.25
N VAL A 299 -12.09 -1.14 -0.20
CA VAL A 299 -11.60 -1.71 -1.46
C VAL A 299 -12.04 -0.85 -2.65
N LEU A 300 -13.31 -0.44 -2.68
CA LEU A 300 -13.87 0.37 -3.78
C LEU A 300 -13.27 1.79 -3.80
N ILE A 301 -13.13 2.42 -2.63
CA ILE A 301 -12.52 3.75 -2.52
C ILE A 301 -11.04 3.69 -2.93
N MET A 302 -10.30 2.63 -2.57
CA MET A 302 -8.93 2.45 -3.04
C MET A 302 -8.90 2.31 -4.56
N ALA A 303 -9.76 1.51 -5.17
CA ALA A 303 -9.83 1.36 -6.63
C ALA A 303 -10.13 2.72 -7.31
N PHE A 304 -11.13 3.45 -6.82
CA PHE A 304 -11.43 4.80 -7.29
C PHE A 304 -10.21 5.74 -7.13
N THR A 305 -9.57 5.72 -5.98
CA THR A 305 -8.37 6.51 -5.70
C THR A 305 -7.30 6.27 -6.76
N LEU A 306 -6.96 5.01 -7.03
CA LEU A 306 -5.89 4.65 -7.95
C LEU A 306 -6.15 5.12 -9.39
N VAL A 307 -7.40 5.03 -9.84
CA VAL A 307 -7.79 5.47 -11.18
C VAL A 307 -7.84 7.00 -11.26
N TYR A 308 -8.51 7.65 -10.30
CA TYR A 308 -8.67 9.09 -10.27
C TYR A 308 -7.33 9.84 -10.18
N THR A 309 -6.39 9.31 -9.36
CA THR A 309 -5.08 9.92 -9.16
C THR A 309 -4.05 9.58 -10.23
N ALA A 310 -4.45 8.85 -11.27
CA ALA A 310 -3.61 8.38 -12.37
C ALA A 310 -2.48 7.42 -11.96
N GLU A 311 -2.64 6.68 -10.88
CA GLU A 311 -1.64 5.69 -10.41
C GLU A 311 -1.78 4.35 -11.13
N HIS A 312 -3.01 3.89 -11.41
CA HIS A 312 -3.30 2.61 -12.06
C HIS A 312 -4.46 2.70 -13.04
N PHE A 313 -4.39 1.91 -14.11
CA PHE A 313 -5.52 1.61 -14.97
C PHE A 313 -6.51 0.68 -14.26
N VAL A 314 -7.77 0.63 -14.74
CA VAL A 314 -8.76 -0.30 -14.17
C VAL A 314 -8.33 -1.74 -14.38
N VAL A 315 -7.77 -2.07 -15.53
CA VAL A 315 -7.26 -3.42 -15.81
C VAL A 315 -6.16 -3.84 -14.83
N ASP A 316 -5.27 -2.93 -14.39
CA ASP A 316 -4.26 -3.24 -13.39
C ASP A 316 -4.87 -3.63 -12.06
N ILE A 317 -5.96 -2.93 -11.68
CA ILE A 317 -6.73 -3.18 -10.44
C ILE A 317 -7.39 -4.55 -10.49
N LEU A 318 -8.07 -4.85 -11.60
CA LEU A 318 -8.74 -6.15 -11.80
C LEU A 318 -7.73 -7.31 -11.73
N LEU A 319 -6.57 -7.15 -12.35
CA LEU A 319 -5.48 -8.13 -12.27
C LEU A 319 -4.89 -8.23 -10.85
N GLY A 320 -4.81 -7.12 -10.12
CA GLY A 320 -4.42 -7.10 -8.71
C GLY A 320 -5.39 -7.86 -7.82
N TRP A 321 -6.71 -7.70 -8.03
CA TRP A 321 -7.75 -8.46 -7.33
C TRP A 321 -7.72 -9.94 -7.68
N LEU A 322 -7.55 -10.27 -8.95
CA LEU A 322 -7.40 -11.66 -9.41
C LEU A 322 -6.19 -12.32 -8.77
N LEU A 323 -5.03 -11.65 -8.77
CA LEU A 323 -3.83 -12.15 -8.12
C LEU A 323 -4.04 -12.41 -6.62
N ALA A 324 -4.68 -11.48 -5.92
CA ALA A 324 -5.00 -11.65 -4.50
C ALA A 324 -5.92 -12.84 -4.26
N ALA A 325 -6.94 -13.04 -5.11
CA ALA A 325 -7.83 -14.19 -5.03
C ALA A 325 -7.07 -15.50 -5.25
N VAL A 326 -6.21 -15.57 -6.27
CA VAL A 326 -5.39 -16.75 -6.55
C VAL A 326 -4.46 -17.07 -5.38
N VAL A 327 -3.73 -16.09 -4.86
CA VAL A 327 -2.81 -16.30 -3.72
C VAL A 327 -3.56 -16.78 -2.48
N LEU A 328 -4.72 -16.16 -2.18
CA LEU A 328 -5.57 -16.59 -1.05
C LEU A 328 -6.06 -18.03 -1.22
N LEU A 329 -6.48 -18.43 -2.41
CA LEU A 329 -6.91 -19.78 -2.71
C LEU A 329 -5.76 -20.80 -2.59
N VAL A 330 -4.60 -20.50 -3.18
CA VAL A 330 -3.43 -21.37 -3.13
C VAL A 330 -2.99 -21.60 -1.68
N ILE A 331 -2.92 -20.53 -0.87
CA ILE A 331 -2.52 -20.66 0.54
C ILE A 331 -3.55 -21.50 1.31
N ARG A 332 -4.86 -21.29 1.10
CA ARG A 332 -5.92 -22.09 1.75
C ARG A 332 -5.84 -23.56 1.35
N CYS A 333 -5.66 -23.86 0.06
CA CYS A 333 -5.51 -25.23 -0.43
C CYS A 333 -4.28 -25.90 0.18
N PHE A 334 -3.15 -25.21 0.22
CA PHE A 334 -1.91 -25.71 0.82
C PHE A 334 -2.07 -25.99 2.33
N GLU A 335 -2.72 -25.09 3.08
CA GLU A 335 -2.98 -25.28 4.50
C GLU A 335 -3.95 -26.43 4.77
N SER A 336 -4.96 -26.62 3.91
CA SER A 336 -5.91 -27.73 4.02
C SER A 336 -5.24 -29.07 3.73
N TRP A 337 -4.38 -29.12 2.72
CA TRP A 337 -3.59 -30.31 2.38
C TRP A 337 -2.64 -30.69 3.53
N ARG A 338 -1.88 -29.72 4.08
CA ARG A 338 -0.99 -29.99 5.23
C ARG A 338 -1.72 -30.54 6.45
N ARG A 339 -2.95 -30.08 6.72
CA ARG A 339 -3.76 -30.60 7.83
C ARG A 339 -4.20 -32.04 7.60
N ARG A 340 -4.48 -32.45 6.35
CA ARG A 340 -4.83 -33.81 6.00
C ARG A 340 -3.65 -34.76 6.15
N ASP A 341 -2.44 -34.32 5.79
CA ASP A 341 -1.21 -35.12 5.88
C ASP A 341 -0.62 -35.23 7.31
N GLY A 342 -1.29 -34.69 8.34
CA GLY A 342 -0.82 -34.77 9.73
C GLY A 342 0.46 -34.01 10.01
N ARG A 343 0.86 -33.07 9.12
CA ARG A 343 2.10 -32.27 9.19
C ARG A 343 1.88 -30.86 9.75
N ALA A 344 0.75 -30.60 10.41
CA ALA A 344 0.40 -29.29 10.95
C ALA A 344 0.82 -29.14 12.40
#